data_07326754aeed04cc3a8d0ad25f64ef2d
#
_entry.id   07326754aeed04cc3a8d0ad25f64ef2d
#
_cell.length_a   1.000
_cell.length_b   1.000
_cell.length_c   1.000
_cell.angle_alpha   90.00
_cell.angle_beta   90.00
_cell.angle_gamma   90.00
#
_symmetry.space_group_name_H-M   'P 1'
#
loop_
_entity.id
_entity.type
_entity.pdbx_description
1 polymer ?
#
loop_
_entity_poly.entity_id
_entity_poly.type
_entity_poly.pdbx_seq_one_letter_code
_entity_poly.pdbx_strand_id
1 'polypeptide(L)'
;DGAGKGATFDLRKVPLEESGLAPKEVWCNESQERYVLAINPDLMPLFEQMCARERCPFAVVGVATDDRELILEDGPKGERVIDMPMDVLLGKPPKMNRDVARVLRSEVPLDLTGVKLDTVALDVLRHPTVDTAWGEPAQA
;
A
#
# COMPACT_ATOMS: atom_id res chain seq x y z
N ASP A 1 11.05 5.77 11.92
CA ASP A 1 10.83 6.95 12.77
C ASP A 1 11.40 6.80 14.18
N GLY A 2 11.28 5.64 14.81
CA GLY A 2 11.78 5.44 16.19
C GLY A 2 13.25 5.83 16.41
N ALA A 3 14.08 5.84 15.39
CA ALA A 3 15.46 6.26 15.42
C ALA A 3 15.67 7.76 15.08
N GLY A 4 14.60 8.50 14.75
CA GLY A 4 14.69 9.90 14.33
C GLY A 4 15.43 10.12 13.01
N LYS A 5 15.44 9.12 12.13
CA LYS A 5 16.11 9.12 10.83
C LYS A 5 15.11 9.36 9.69
N GLY A 6 15.62 9.87 8.59
CA GLY A 6 14.97 9.87 7.29
C GLY A 6 15.49 8.74 6.41
N ALA A 7 15.06 8.71 5.16
CA ALA A 7 15.57 7.78 4.16
C ALA A 7 15.32 8.27 2.74
N THR A 8 16.26 7.95 1.85
CA THR A 8 16.08 8.14 0.41
C THR A 8 16.04 6.77 -0.26
N PHE A 9 15.01 6.52 -1.05
CA PHE A 9 14.79 5.28 -1.79
C PHE A 9 14.75 5.54 -3.29
N ASP A 10 15.31 4.59 -4.05
CA ASP A 10 15.15 4.49 -5.49
C ASP A 10 14.22 3.30 -5.80
N LEU A 11 13.01 3.59 -6.24
CA LEU A 11 11.98 2.57 -6.50
C LEU A 11 12.38 1.60 -7.61
N ARG A 12 13.22 2.04 -8.55
CA ARG A 12 13.64 1.17 -9.68
C ARG A 12 14.69 0.15 -9.29
N LYS A 13 15.21 0.22 -8.07
CA LYS A 13 16.09 -0.81 -7.50
C LYS A 13 15.33 -1.92 -6.78
N VAL A 14 14.03 -1.78 -6.58
CA VAL A 14 13.21 -2.83 -5.98
C VAL A 14 13.12 -4.00 -6.96
N PRO A 15 13.47 -5.23 -6.54
CA PRO A 15 13.33 -6.42 -7.38
C PRO A 15 11.86 -6.69 -7.67
N LEU A 16 11.51 -6.79 -8.94
CA LEU A 16 10.14 -7.00 -9.41
C LEU A 16 10.14 -8.10 -10.46
N GLU A 17 9.16 -8.98 -10.39
CA GLU A 17 8.90 -10.00 -11.41
C GLU A 17 8.11 -9.43 -12.60
N GLU A 18 7.38 -8.34 -12.38
CA GLU A 18 6.59 -7.67 -13.40
C GLU A 18 7.23 -6.36 -13.84
N SER A 19 7.19 -6.10 -15.15
CA SER A 19 7.62 -4.84 -15.74
C SER A 19 6.44 -3.86 -15.86
N GLY A 20 6.73 -2.56 -15.81
CA GLY A 20 5.74 -1.52 -16.10
C GLY A 20 4.89 -1.07 -14.90
N LEU A 21 5.23 -1.51 -13.69
CA LEU A 21 4.55 -1.04 -12.47
C LEU A 21 4.80 0.46 -12.24
N ALA A 22 3.70 1.18 -11.94
CA ALA A 22 3.76 2.56 -11.53
C ALA A 22 4.42 2.71 -10.14
N PRO A 23 5.03 3.86 -9.80
CA PRO A 23 5.68 4.06 -8.52
C PRO A 23 4.82 3.70 -7.30
N LYS A 24 3.52 4.05 -7.32
CA LYS A 24 2.60 3.70 -6.24
C LYS A 24 2.39 2.20 -6.12
N GLU A 25 2.40 1.46 -7.23
CA GLU A 25 2.23 0.01 -7.24
C GLU A 25 3.46 -0.70 -6.69
N VAL A 26 4.64 -0.15 -6.94
CA VAL A 26 5.88 -0.65 -6.35
C VAL A 26 5.93 -0.37 -4.85
N TRP A 27 5.57 0.86 -4.44
CA TRP A 27 5.64 1.29 -3.04
C TRP A 27 4.56 0.67 -2.16
N CYS A 28 3.32 0.66 -2.63
CA CYS A 28 2.15 0.15 -1.91
C CYS A 28 1.80 -1.29 -2.27
N ASN A 29 2.76 -2.08 -2.73
CA ASN A 29 2.53 -3.47 -3.09
C ASN A 29 2.33 -4.32 -1.84
N GLU A 30 1.24 -5.07 -1.78
CA GLU A 30 0.94 -6.02 -0.71
C GLU A 30 1.59 -7.40 -0.92
N SER A 31 2.72 -7.47 -1.62
CA SER A 31 3.47 -8.70 -1.78
C SER A 31 3.89 -9.25 -0.42
N GLN A 32 3.55 -10.50 -0.17
CA GLN A 32 3.91 -11.17 1.07
C GLN A 32 5.43 -11.38 1.16
N GLU A 33 5.92 -11.44 2.42
CA GLU A 33 7.33 -11.75 2.73
C GLU A 33 8.36 -10.79 2.12
N ARG A 34 7.96 -9.54 1.86
CA ARG A 34 8.89 -8.47 1.52
C ARG A 34 9.25 -7.68 2.76
N TYR A 35 10.54 -7.62 3.04
CA TYR A 35 11.08 -6.93 4.21
C TYR A 35 12.01 -5.80 3.78
N VAL A 36 11.94 -4.69 4.48
CA VAL A 36 12.91 -3.60 4.37
C VAL A 36 13.75 -3.58 5.63
N LEU A 37 15.05 -3.71 5.46
CA LEU A 37 16.02 -3.78 6.55
C LEU A 37 16.97 -2.59 6.48
N ALA A 38 17.28 -2.01 7.64
CA ALA A 38 18.39 -1.07 7.77
C ALA A 38 19.63 -1.84 8.25
N ILE A 39 20.66 -1.90 7.41
CA ILE A 39 21.87 -2.68 7.69
C ILE A 39 23.06 -1.73 7.70
N ASN A 40 23.92 -1.86 8.69
CA ASN A 40 25.17 -1.12 8.72
C ASN A 40 26.04 -1.54 7.52
N PRO A 41 26.63 -0.58 6.78
CA PRO A 41 27.49 -0.88 5.64
C PRO A 41 28.61 -1.89 5.93
N ASP A 42 29.17 -1.88 7.13
CA ASP A 42 30.23 -2.82 7.53
C ASP A 42 29.75 -4.27 7.62
N LEU A 43 28.43 -4.47 7.79
CA LEU A 43 27.80 -5.80 7.86
C LEU A 43 27.26 -6.27 6.51
N MET A 44 27.28 -5.44 5.48
CA MET A 44 26.78 -5.81 4.16
C MET A 44 27.42 -7.07 3.58
N PRO A 45 28.77 -7.27 3.65
CA PRO A 45 29.39 -8.48 3.11
C PRO A 45 28.92 -9.76 3.81
N LEU A 46 28.65 -9.69 5.10
CA LEU A 46 28.10 -10.83 5.85
C LEU A 46 26.66 -11.11 5.43
N PHE A 47 25.84 -10.06 5.30
CA PHE A 47 24.47 -10.18 4.86
C PHE A 47 24.36 -10.79 3.45
N GLU A 48 25.20 -10.34 2.51
CA GLU A 48 25.29 -10.88 1.17
C GLU A 48 25.62 -12.38 1.15
N GLN A 49 26.58 -12.80 1.97
CA GLN A 49 26.92 -14.21 2.10
C GLN A 49 25.76 -15.05 2.64
N MET A 50 25.03 -14.51 3.63
CA MET A 50 23.85 -15.17 4.17
C MET A 50 22.74 -15.30 3.13
N CYS A 51 22.44 -14.23 2.41
CA CYS A 51 21.43 -14.23 1.34
C CYS A 51 21.82 -15.22 0.21
N ALA A 52 23.09 -15.24 -0.18
CA ALA A 52 23.57 -16.16 -1.20
C ALA A 52 23.43 -17.63 -0.76
N ARG A 53 23.75 -17.93 0.50
CA ARG A 53 23.60 -19.26 1.07
C ARG A 53 22.15 -19.72 1.08
N GLU A 54 21.25 -18.85 1.48
CA GLU A 54 19.81 -19.12 1.60
C GLU A 54 19.05 -18.94 0.27
N ARG A 55 19.72 -18.54 -0.80
CA ARG A 55 19.11 -18.18 -2.10
C ARG A 55 17.99 -17.13 -1.95
N CYS A 56 18.19 -16.20 -1.03
CA CYS A 56 17.27 -15.11 -0.74
C CYS A 56 17.63 -13.89 -1.61
N PRO A 57 16.79 -13.49 -2.58
CA PRO A 57 17.05 -12.31 -3.38
C PRO A 57 16.93 -11.04 -2.51
N PHE A 58 17.84 -10.10 -2.70
CA PHE A 58 17.79 -8.80 -2.06
C PHE A 58 18.33 -7.72 -2.98
N ALA A 59 18.04 -6.46 -2.67
CA ALA A 59 18.64 -5.31 -3.32
C ALA A 59 18.82 -4.16 -2.32
N VAL A 60 19.86 -3.36 -2.54
CA VAL A 60 20.04 -2.10 -1.80
C VAL A 60 19.21 -1.03 -2.49
N VAL A 61 18.07 -0.71 -1.92
CA VAL A 61 17.08 0.19 -2.51
C VAL A 61 17.20 1.64 -2.04
N GLY A 62 18.02 1.91 -1.02
CA GLY A 62 18.14 3.26 -0.49
C GLY A 62 19.15 3.37 0.64
N VAL A 63 19.19 4.55 1.23
CA VAL A 63 20.09 4.91 2.34
C VAL A 63 19.29 5.63 3.42
N ALA A 64 19.52 5.27 4.69
CA ALA A 64 19.00 6.02 5.82
C ALA A 64 19.78 7.34 5.98
N THR A 65 19.07 8.41 6.29
CA THR A 65 19.61 9.78 6.40
C THR A 65 19.34 10.38 7.78
N ASP A 66 20.03 11.45 8.09
CA ASP A 66 19.88 12.17 9.37
C ASP A 66 18.94 13.40 9.29
N ASP A 67 18.36 13.65 8.11
CA ASP A 67 17.55 14.83 7.82
C ASP A 67 16.08 14.70 8.20
N ARG A 68 15.63 13.50 8.59
CA ARG A 68 14.23 13.18 8.89
C ARG A 68 13.28 13.42 7.71
N GLU A 69 13.79 13.31 6.50
CA GLU A 69 12.98 13.39 5.27
C GLU A 69 12.74 11.99 4.71
N LEU A 70 11.56 11.76 4.14
CA LEU A 70 11.27 10.60 3.31
C LEU A 70 11.31 11.03 1.85
N ILE A 71 12.27 10.51 1.12
CA ILE A 71 12.43 10.79 -0.30
C ILE A 71 12.29 9.48 -1.08
N LEU A 72 11.35 9.44 -2.02
CA LEU A 72 11.21 8.37 -2.98
C LEU A 72 11.45 8.92 -4.38
N GLU A 73 12.39 8.32 -5.09
CA GLU A 73 12.74 8.65 -6.47
C GLU A 73 12.31 7.52 -7.41
N ASP A 74 11.79 7.88 -8.59
CA ASP A 74 11.44 6.93 -9.65
C ASP A 74 12.63 6.74 -10.60
N GLY A 75 13.72 6.20 -10.06
CA GLY A 75 15.00 6.04 -10.73
C GLY A 75 15.89 7.29 -10.69
N PRO A 76 17.13 7.19 -11.19
CA PRO A 76 18.18 8.21 -10.97
C PRO A 76 17.96 9.55 -11.69
N LYS A 77 16.97 9.62 -12.56
CA LYS A 77 16.52 10.84 -13.26
C LYS A 77 15.01 11.00 -13.19
N GLY A 78 14.37 10.20 -12.36
CA GLY A 78 12.93 10.21 -12.16
C GLY A 78 12.47 11.37 -11.29
N GLU A 79 11.15 11.55 -11.28
CA GLU A 79 10.53 12.49 -10.36
C GLU A 79 10.60 11.96 -8.93
N ARG A 80 10.66 12.88 -7.99
CA ARG A 80 10.43 12.55 -6.58
C ARG A 80 8.94 12.34 -6.38
N VAL A 81 8.56 11.10 -6.22
CA VAL A 81 7.16 10.72 -6.01
C VAL A 81 6.72 10.91 -4.55
N ILE A 82 7.67 10.93 -3.63
CA ILE A 82 7.49 11.39 -2.25
C ILE A 82 8.71 12.25 -1.90
N ASP A 83 8.41 13.41 -1.33
CA ASP A 83 9.39 14.35 -0.79
C ASP A 83 8.73 15.06 0.39
N MET A 84 8.88 14.52 1.60
CA MET A 84 8.18 15.03 2.76
C MET A 84 8.89 14.75 4.08
N PRO A 85 8.75 15.65 5.06
CA PRO A 85 9.22 15.42 6.41
C PRO A 85 8.53 14.21 7.08
N MET A 86 9.29 13.42 7.80
CA MET A 86 8.77 12.27 8.56
C MET A 86 7.71 12.69 9.59
N ASP A 87 7.77 13.92 10.10
CA ASP A 87 6.78 14.46 11.03
C ASP A 87 5.40 14.64 10.39
N VAL A 88 5.33 14.87 9.08
CA VAL A 88 4.07 14.94 8.33
C VAL A 88 3.47 13.53 8.20
N LEU A 89 4.31 12.55 7.90
CA LEU A 89 3.88 11.18 7.66
C LEU A 89 3.53 10.44 8.96
N LEU A 90 4.40 10.55 9.97
CA LEU A 90 4.33 9.79 11.23
C LEU A 90 4.12 10.67 12.46
N GLY A 91 3.91 11.98 12.25
CA GLY A 91 3.60 12.92 13.31
C GLY A 91 2.23 12.64 13.94
N LYS A 92 2.02 13.19 15.12
CA LYS A 92 0.71 13.09 15.77
C LYS A 92 -0.28 13.97 15.01
N PRO A 93 -1.39 13.41 14.53
CA PRO A 93 -2.44 14.22 13.92
C PRO A 93 -2.96 15.24 14.94
N PRO A 94 -3.47 16.39 14.49
CA PRO A 94 -4.12 17.35 15.37
C PRO A 94 -5.18 16.66 16.21
N LYS A 95 -5.33 17.08 17.47
CA LYS A 95 -6.39 16.55 18.32
C LYS A 95 -7.74 16.87 17.67
N MET A 96 -8.44 15.81 17.32
CA MET A 96 -9.78 15.94 16.76
C MET A 96 -10.77 16.10 17.93
N ASN A 97 -11.47 17.22 17.96
CA ASN A 97 -12.62 17.38 18.84
C ASN A 97 -13.88 16.96 18.08
N ARG A 98 -14.56 15.93 18.59
CA ARG A 98 -15.81 15.43 18.01
C ARG A 98 -16.93 15.75 18.99
N ASP A 99 -17.78 16.69 18.60
CA ASP A 99 -19.06 16.91 19.25
C ASP A 99 -20.13 16.18 18.45
N VAL A 100 -20.59 15.06 18.98
CA VAL A 100 -21.50 14.18 18.29
C VAL A 100 -22.77 14.00 19.13
N ALA A 101 -23.91 14.16 18.50
CA ALA A 101 -25.22 13.83 19.08
C ALA A 101 -25.76 12.57 18.41
N ARG A 102 -26.37 11.70 19.21
CA ARG A 102 -27.09 10.53 18.67
C ARG A 102 -28.38 11.01 18.02
N VAL A 103 -28.48 10.85 16.72
CA VAL A 103 -29.72 11.04 15.99
C VAL A 103 -30.45 9.70 15.93
N LEU A 104 -31.63 9.66 16.56
CA LEU A 104 -32.50 8.50 16.42
C LEU A 104 -33.12 8.57 15.02
N ARG A 105 -32.72 7.64 14.15
CA ARG A 105 -33.35 7.48 12.84
C ARG A 105 -34.57 6.60 13.02
N SER A 106 -35.69 7.02 12.45
CA SER A 106 -36.85 6.14 12.27
C SER A 106 -36.49 5.13 11.20
N GLU A 107 -36.38 3.87 11.59
CA GLU A 107 -36.15 2.80 10.64
C GLU A 107 -37.52 2.40 10.05
N VAL A 108 -37.59 2.40 8.74
CA VAL A 108 -38.75 1.82 8.04
C VAL A 108 -38.51 0.30 8.00
N PRO A 109 -39.42 -0.51 8.51
CA PRO A 109 -39.28 -1.95 8.43
C PRO A 109 -39.10 -2.42 6.99
N LEU A 110 -38.16 -3.31 6.76
CA LEU A 110 -37.94 -3.89 5.43
C LEU A 110 -39.14 -4.77 5.08
N ASP A 111 -39.87 -4.38 4.02
CA ASP A 111 -40.98 -5.20 3.49
C ASP A 111 -40.43 -6.18 2.46
N LEU A 112 -40.44 -7.46 2.81
CA LEU A 112 -40.05 -8.57 1.94
C LEU A 112 -41.24 -9.30 1.30
N THR A 113 -42.42 -8.71 1.38
CA THR A 113 -43.62 -9.32 0.80
C THR A 113 -43.45 -9.48 -0.71
N GLY A 114 -43.61 -10.70 -1.21
CA GLY A 114 -43.50 -11.02 -2.64
C GLY A 114 -42.06 -11.20 -3.15
N VAL A 115 -41.06 -11.03 -2.30
CA VAL A 115 -39.65 -11.28 -2.67
C VAL A 115 -39.42 -12.78 -2.76
N LYS A 116 -38.96 -13.25 -3.93
CA LYS A 116 -38.55 -14.64 -4.15
C LYS A 116 -37.05 -14.76 -4.08
N LEU A 117 -36.53 -15.63 -3.22
CA LEU A 117 -35.10 -15.76 -2.96
C LEU A 117 -34.31 -16.18 -4.19
N ASP A 118 -34.84 -17.05 -5.03
CA ASP A 118 -34.24 -17.50 -6.29
C ASP A 118 -34.03 -16.33 -7.27
N THR A 119 -35.07 -15.49 -7.42
CA THR A 119 -34.97 -14.30 -8.28
C THR A 119 -33.98 -13.29 -7.74
N VAL A 120 -34.04 -12.97 -6.45
CA VAL A 120 -33.15 -12.02 -5.82
C VAL A 120 -31.72 -12.50 -5.88
N ALA A 121 -31.42 -13.76 -5.70
CA ALA A 121 -30.09 -14.32 -5.82
C ALA A 121 -29.47 -14.06 -7.23
N LEU A 122 -30.27 -14.27 -8.27
CA LEU A 122 -29.86 -14.01 -9.64
C LEU A 122 -29.70 -12.50 -9.91
N ASP A 123 -30.58 -11.68 -9.36
CA ASP A 123 -30.48 -10.22 -9.51
C ASP A 123 -29.23 -9.64 -8.82
N VAL A 124 -28.86 -10.17 -7.66
CA VAL A 124 -27.60 -9.80 -6.98
C VAL A 124 -26.39 -10.17 -7.85
N LEU A 125 -26.38 -11.37 -8.44
CA LEU A 125 -25.28 -11.78 -9.32
C LEU A 125 -25.19 -10.93 -10.60
N ARG A 126 -26.33 -10.43 -11.10
CA ARG A 126 -26.40 -9.56 -12.27
C ARG A 126 -26.19 -8.08 -11.94
N HIS A 127 -26.08 -7.73 -10.65
CA HIS A 127 -25.90 -6.33 -10.26
C HIS A 127 -24.55 -5.80 -10.81
N PRO A 128 -24.52 -4.61 -11.45
CA PRO A 128 -23.32 -4.11 -12.10
C PRO A 128 -22.07 -4.06 -11.20
N THR A 129 -22.26 -3.81 -9.90
CA THR A 129 -21.14 -3.81 -8.93
C THR A 129 -20.57 -5.21 -8.70
N VAL A 130 -21.35 -6.27 -8.90
CA VAL A 130 -20.92 -7.67 -8.75
C VAL A 130 -20.39 -8.19 -10.09
N ASP A 131 -21.09 -7.90 -11.17
CA ASP A 131 -20.75 -8.36 -12.51
C ASP A 131 -19.42 -7.78 -13.02
N THR A 132 -19.17 -6.50 -12.76
CA THR A 132 -17.88 -5.85 -13.12
C THR A 132 -16.68 -6.38 -12.34
N ALA A 133 -16.88 -7.03 -11.20
CA ALA A 133 -15.79 -7.65 -10.45
C ALA A 133 -15.20 -8.88 -11.17
N TRP A 134 -15.89 -9.43 -12.17
CA TRP A 134 -15.46 -10.62 -12.91
C TRP A 134 -15.00 -10.33 -14.36
N GLY A 135 -14.86 -9.07 -14.73
CA GLY A 135 -14.01 -8.64 -15.85
C GLY A 135 -14.56 -8.85 -17.27
N GLU A 136 -15.83 -9.12 -17.48
CA GLU A 136 -16.41 -9.05 -18.81
C GLU A 136 -17.40 -7.87 -18.91
N PRO A 137 -17.19 -6.94 -19.87
CA PRO A 137 -18.19 -5.90 -20.11
C PRO A 137 -19.46 -6.53 -20.64
N ALA A 138 -20.60 -6.22 -20.02
CA ALA A 138 -21.89 -6.56 -20.57
C ALA A 138 -21.97 -6.11 -22.03
N GLN A 139 -22.06 -7.05 -22.95
CA GLN A 139 -22.33 -6.72 -24.34
C GLN A 139 -23.74 -6.15 -24.43
N ALA A 140 -23.82 -4.89 -24.87
CA ALA A 140 -25.06 -4.19 -25.16
C ALA A 140 -25.74 -4.75 -26.42
#